data_5d40d473b1ef863ef56092b2f13ac8f2
#
_entry.id   5d40d473b1ef863ef56092b2f13ac8f2
#
_cell.length_a   1.000
_cell.length_b   1.000
_cell.length_c   1.000
_cell.angle_alpha   90.00
_cell.angle_beta   90.00
_cell.angle_gamma   90.00
#
_symmetry.space_group_name_H-M   'P 1'
#
loop_
_entity.id
_entity.type
_entity.pdbx_description
1 polymer ?
#
loop_
_entity_poly.entity_id
_entity_poly.type
_entity_poly.pdbx_seq_one_letter_code
_entity_poly.pdbx_strand_id
1 'polypeptide(L)'
;MIKTMIKRCTVLVLCMVITFGLFGCNLSVNNGKRIVRIAIAQSETHPEYLGLVAFKEYVEERLGDKYEVQIFPNELLGSIQKTIELTQTGAIDFAVAGTANLETFADVYEVFSMPYLFDSVESYKAVMQDTDYMEKIYESTDSSGFRVLTWYNAGTRNFYGKKAIN
;
A
#
# COMPACT_ATOMS: atom_id res chain seq x y z
N MET A 1 12.20 51.80 29.31
CA MET A 1 11.40 51.84 28.06
C MET A 1 12.07 51.10 26.90
N ILE A 2 13.33 51.34 26.57
CA ILE A 2 14.05 50.70 25.44
C ILE A 2 14.15 49.17 25.58
N LYS A 3 14.49 48.64 26.77
CA LYS A 3 14.59 47.17 26.98
C LYS A 3 13.27 46.43 26.76
N THR A 4 12.12 47.07 27.02
CA THR A 4 10.80 46.46 26.83
C THR A 4 10.37 46.49 25.35
N MET A 5 10.79 47.47 24.61
CA MET A 5 10.58 47.57 23.15
C MET A 5 11.42 46.52 22.43
N ILE A 6 12.70 46.31 22.82
CA ILE A 6 13.59 45.31 22.24
C ILE A 6 13.00 43.89 22.45
N LYS A 7 12.54 43.57 23.68
CA LYS A 7 11.88 42.25 23.96
C LYS A 7 10.62 42.01 23.12
N ARG A 8 9.81 43.06 22.90
CA ARG A 8 8.60 42.94 22.05
C ARG A 8 8.94 42.76 20.58
N CYS A 9 9.96 43.46 20.07
CA CYS A 9 10.45 43.24 18.69
C CYS A 9 11.04 41.84 18.49
N THR A 10 11.82 41.31 19.47
CA THR A 10 12.39 39.94 19.37
C THR A 10 11.31 38.87 19.36
N VAL A 11 10.24 39.01 20.15
CA VAL A 11 9.10 38.07 20.17
C VAL A 11 8.35 38.13 18.84
N LEU A 12 8.10 39.30 18.28
CA LEU A 12 7.43 39.46 16.97
C LEU A 12 8.23 38.86 15.83
N VAL A 13 9.55 39.04 15.80
CA VAL A 13 10.43 38.42 14.80
C VAL A 13 10.46 36.89 14.97
N LEU A 14 10.48 36.39 16.18
CA LEU A 14 10.46 34.95 16.46
C LEU A 14 9.12 34.31 16.01
N CYS A 15 7.98 34.95 16.26
CA CYS A 15 6.68 34.52 15.78
C CYS A 15 6.60 34.54 14.25
N MET A 16 7.19 35.53 13.58
CA MET A 16 7.21 35.64 12.12
C MET A 16 8.03 34.53 11.47
N VAL A 17 9.15 34.11 12.07
CA VAL A 17 9.98 32.99 11.60
C VAL A 17 9.27 31.65 11.75
N ILE A 18 8.51 31.46 12.83
CA ILE A 18 7.75 30.22 13.07
C ILE A 18 6.58 30.10 12.07
N THR A 19 5.90 31.19 11.72
CA THR A 19 4.80 31.15 10.74
C THR A 19 5.28 30.88 9.31
N PHE A 20 6.48 31.33 8.92
CA PHE A 20 7.05 31.01 7.60
C PHE A 20 7.54 29.55 7.50
N GLY A 21 7.88 28.88 8.61
CA GLY A 21 8.34 27.49 8.61
C GLY A 21 7.23 26.45 8.41
N LEU A 22 5.95 26.81 8.56
CA LEU A 22 4.82 25.89 8.47
C LEU A 22 4.24 25.70 7.05
N PHE A 23 4.71 26.46 6.06
CA PHE A 23 4.27 26.33 4.65
C PHE A 23 5.11 25.36 3.81
N GLY A 24 5.98 24.57 4.44
CA GLY A 24 6.89 23.64 3.77
C GLY A 24 6.35 22.23 3.52
N CYS A 25 5.03 22.01 3.40
CA CYS A 25 4.53 20.75 2.85
C CYS A 25 4.69 20.74 1.33
N ASN A 26 5.91 20.54 0.87
CA ASN A 26 6.17 20.16 -0.51
C ASN A 26 5.77 18.70 -0.69
N LEU A 27 4.54 18.46 -1.15
CA LEU A 27 4.22 17.20 -1.84
C LEU A 27 5.30 17.03 -2.92
N SER A 28 6.01 15.91 -2.89
CA SER A 28 7.06 15.60 -3.86
C SER A 28 6.47 15.55 -5.26
N VAL A 29 6.43 16.70 -5.92
CA VAL A 29 6.00 16.85 -7.31
C VAL A 29 7.27 16.85 -8.15
N ASN A 30 7.59 15.72 -8.75
CA ASN A 30 8.68 15.64 -9.72
C ASN A 30 8.15 16.15 -11.07
N ASN A 31 8.71 17.25 -11.58
CA ASN A 31 8.29 17.91 -12.83
C ASN A 31 6.79 18.24 -12.96
N GLY A 32 6.10 18.54 -11.86
CA GLY A 32 4.66 18.82 -11.86
C GLY A 32 3.76 17.57 -11.81
N LYS A 33 4.34 16.34 -11.85
CA LYS A 33 3.58 15.09 -11.78
C LYS A 33 3.42 14.61 -10.34
N ARG A 34 2.28 14.01 -10.06
CA ARG A 34 2.06 13.28 -8.79
C ARG A 34 2.79 11.94 -8.86
N ILE A 35 3.59 11.64 -7.86
CA ILE A 35 4.26 10.35 -7.73
C ILE A 35 3.28 9.37 -7.07
N VAL A 36 3.05 8.24 -7.73
CA VAL A 36 2.30 7.08 -7.22
C VAL A 36 3.31 6.06 -6.74
N ARG A 37 3.31 5.77 -5.44
CA ARG A 37 4.26 4.86 -4.79
C ARG A 37 3.60 3.52 -4.50
N ILE A 38 4.25 2.44 -4.95
CA ILE A 38 3.77 1.06 -4.78
C ILE A 38 4.85 0.26 -4.06
N ALA A 39 4.52 -0.35 -2.93
CA ALA A 39 5.42 -1.23 -2.19
C ALA A 39 5.11 -2.70 -2.46
N ILE A 40 6.16 -3.51 -2.62
CA ILE A 40 6.05 -4.96 -2.76
C ILE A 40 7.25 -5.64 -2.08
N ALA A 41 7.00 -6.76 -1.37
CA ALA A 41 8.05 -7.50 -0.68
C ALA A 41 8.93 -8.32 -1.62
N GLN A 42 8.39 -8.76 -2.74
CA GLN A 42 9.04 -9.64 -3.70
C GLN A 42 10.12 -8.91 -4.51
N SER A 43 11.01 -9.71 -5.11
CA SER A 43 12.08 -9.23 -5.98
C SER A 43 11.56 -8.78 -7.35
N GLU A 44 12.38 -8.05 -8.08
CA GLU A 44 12.07 -7.54 -9.42
C GLU A 44 11.84 -8.64 -10.47
N THR A 45 12.29 -9.88 -10.21
CA THR A 45 12.07 -11.03 -11.10
C THR A 45 10.77 -11.78 -10.79
N HIS A 46 10.08 -11.42 -9.72
CA HIS A 46 8.86 -12.12 -9.31
C HIS A 46 7.68 -11.75 -10.22
N PRO A 47 6.79 -12.72 -10.58
CA PRO A 47 5.64 -12.44 -11.46
C PRO A 47 4.73 -11.31 -10.98
N GLU A 48 4.52 -11.16 -9.67
CA GLU A 48 3.73 -10.05 -9.10
C GLU A 48 4.38 -8.70 -9.39
N TYR A 49 5.71 -8.60 -9.28
CA TYR A 49 6.42 -7.37 -9.64
C TYR A 49 6.29 -7.04 -11.13
N LEU A 50 6.40 -8.05 -12.01
CA LEU A 50 6.21 -7.87 -13.45
C LEU A 50 4.77 -7.39 -13.76
N GLY A 51 3.78 -7.86 -13.00
CA GLY A 51 2.41 -7.35 -13.08
C GLY A 51 2.31 -5.87 -12.71
N LEU A 52 3.05 -5.43 -11.68
CA LEU A 52 3.12 -4.01 -11.31
C LEU A 52 3.86 -3.16 -12.38
N VAL A 53 4.87 -3.73 -13.05
CA VAL A 53 5.53 -3.05 -14.18
C VAL A 53 4.53 -2.80 -15.31
N ALA A 54 3.74 -3.81 -15.68
CA ALA A 54 2.68 -3.65 -16.67
C ALA A 54 1.63 -2.61 -16.24
N PHE A 55 1.25 -2.57 -14.96
CA PHE A 55 0.38 -1.53 -14.41
C PHE A 55 1.01 -0.14 -14.54
N LYS A 56 2.29 0.00 -14.19
CA LYS A 56 3.06 1.25 -14.35
C LYS A 56 3.01 1.73 -15.81
N GLU A 57 3.37 0.86 -16.73
CA GLU A 57 3.38 1.18 -18.18
C GLU A 57 1.99 1.61 -18.65
N TYR A 58 0.94 0.90 -18.23
CA TYR A 58 -0.45 1.24 -18.57
C TYR A 58 -0.87 2.62 -18.07
N VAL A 59 -0.49 2.96 -16.83
CA VAL A 59 -0.83 4.27 -16.22
C VAL A 59 -0.04 5.38 -16.89
N GLU A 60 1.28 5.19 -17.08
CA GLU A 60 2.15 6.23 -17.63
C GLU A 60 1.91 6.48 -19.12
N GLU A 61 1.45 5.48 -19.89
CA GLU A 61 1.02 5.65 -21.27
C GLU A 61 -0.22 6.54 -21.39
N ARG A 62 -1.15 6.47 -20.44
CA ARG A 62 -2.46 7.16 -20.49
C ARG A 62 -2.52 8.44 -19.68
N LEU A 63 -1.77 8.51 -18.62
CA LEU A 63 -1.82 9.57 -17.61
C LEU A 63 -0.42 10.09 -17.23
N GLY A 64 0.60 9.78 -18.03
CA GLY A 64 1.98 10.13 -17.73
C GLY A 64 2.28 11.63 -17.78
N ASP A 65 1.36 12.45 -18.25
CA ASP A 65 1.38 13.90 -18.08
C ASP A 65 1.10 14.35 -16.63
N LYS A 66 0.35 13.52 -15.86
CA LYS A 66 -0.12 13.83 -14.50
C LYS A 66 0.52 12.95 -13.43
N TYR A 67 0.88 11.70 -13.76
CA TYR A 67 1.35 10.70 -12.80
C TYR A 67 2.68 10.08 -13.23
N GLU A 68 3.52 9.78 -12.25
CA GLU A 68 4.73 8.95 -12.34
C GLU A 68 4.60 7.81 -11.35
N VAL A 69 4.74 6.56 -11.80
CA VAL A 69 4.62 5.38 -10.93
C VAL A 69 6.01 4.90 -10.51
N GLN A 70 6.22 4.77 -9.21
CA GLN A 70 7.45 4.26 -8.61
C GLN A 70 7.13 2.98 -7.82
N ILE A 71 7.82 1.88 -8.18
CA ILE A 71 7.67 0.57 -7.53
C ILE A 71 8.88 0.34 -6.63
N PHE A 72 8.65 -0.06 -5.39
CA PHE A 72 9.64 -0.31 -4.36
C PHE A 72 9.66 -1.79 -3.99
N PRO A 73 10.53 -2.62 -4.62
CA PRO A 73 10.64 -4.06 -4.38
C PRO A 73 11.46 -4.38 -3.12
N ASN A 74 11.57 -5.69 -2.81
CA ASN A 74 12.48 -6.23 -1.79
C ASN A 74 12.30 -5.62 -0.39
N GLU A 75 11.06 -5.33 0.01
CA GLU A 75 10.76 -4.68 1.30
C GLU A 75 11.50 -3.34 1.52
N LEU A 76 11.84 -2.63 0.44
CA LEU A 76 12.62 -1.38 0.51
C LEU A 76 11.95 -0.30 1.39
N LEU A 77 10.63 -0.31 1.50
CA LEU A 77 9.86 0.59 2.37
C LEU A 77 9.48 -0.04 3.73
N GLY A 78 10.03 -1.21 4.04
CA GLY A 78 9.79 -1.97 5.27
C GLY A 78 9.00 -3.25 5.03
N SER A 79 8.68 -3.96 6.13
CA SER A 79 7.89 -5.20 6.08
C SER A 79 6.49 -4.97 5.47
N ILE A 80 5.82 -6.04 5.06
CA ILE A 80 4.45 -5.97 4.52
C ILE A 80 3.51 -5.25 5.49
N GLN A 81 3.58 -5.57 6.79
CA GLN A 81 2.78 -4.88 7.82
C GLN A 81 3.05 -3.37 7.80
N LYS A 82 4.33 -2.97 7.73
CA LYS A 82 4.70 -1.55 7.67
C LYS A 82 4.18 -0.87 6.41
N THR A 83 4.20 -1.53 5.26
CA THR A 83 3.69 -0.94 4.02
C THR A 83 2.16 -0.78 4.03
N ILE A 84 1.41 -1.68 4.69
CA ILE A 84 -0.03 -1.48 4.93
C ILE A 84 -0.27 -0.22 5.80
N GLU A 85 0.48 -0.05 6.90
CA GLU A 85 0.38 1.16 7.74
C GLU A 85 0.74 2.45 6.97
N LEU A 86 1.73 2.39 6.09
CA LEU A 86 2.08 3.53 5.22
C LEU A 86 0.96 3.85 4.23
N THR A 87 0.24 2.84 3.74
CA THR A 87 -0.94 3.02 2.88
C THR A 87 -2.10 3.66 3.67
N GLN A 88 -2.36 3.20 4.90
CA GLN A 88 -3.37 3.80 5.78
C GLN A 88 -3.15 5.30 6.03
N THR A 89 -1.89 5.71 6.17
CA THR A 89 -1.52 7.11 6.40
C THR A 89 -1.40 7.94 5.12
N GLY A 90 -1.50 7.32 3.94
CA GLY A 90 -1.30 7.96 2.65
C GLY A 90 0.16 8.32 2.35
N ALA A 91 1.13 7.77 3.08
CA ALA A 91 2.56 7.96 2.80
C ALA A 91 2.99 7.21 1.53
N ILE A 92 2.32 6.12 1.20
CA ILE A 92 2.37 5.44 -0.10
C ILE A 92 0.95 5.24 -0.63
N ASP A 93 0.81 5.03 -1.93
CA ASP A 93 -0.50 4.92 -2.57
C ASP A 93 -0.99 3.47 -2.63
N PHE A 94 -0.09 2.50 -2.83
CA PHE A 94 -0.44 1.08 -2.93
C PHE A 94 0.59 0.18 -2.22
N ALA A 95 0.10 -0.93 -1.68
CA ALA A 95 0.93 -2.01 -1.16
C ALA A 95 0.43 -3.37 -1.68
N VAL A 96 1.36 -4.29 -1.95
CA VAL A 96 1.04 -5.68 -2.23
C VAL A 96 1.23 -6.49 -0.95
N ALA A 97 0.18 -7.14 -0.49
CA ALA A 97 0.17 -7.89 0.76
C ALA A 97 -0.49 -9.27 0.57
N GLY A 98 -0.02 -10.26 1.32
CA GLY A 98 -0.71 -11.54 1.40
C GLY A 98 -2.00 -11.42 2.23
N THR A 99 -3.00 -12.25 1.94
CA THR A 99 -4.28 -12.27 2.68
C THR A 99 -4.09 -12.44 4.19
N ALA A 100 -3.13 -13.27 4.62
CA ALA A 100 -2.79 -13.44 6.03
C ALA A 100 -2.32 -12.15 6.74
N ASN A 101 -1.77 -11.18 5.99
CA ASN A 101 -1.41 -9.89 6.57
C ASN A 101 -2.61 -8.96 6.74
N LEU A 102 -3.70 -9.22 6.04
CA LEU A 102 -4.94 -8.44 6.10
C LEU A 102 -5.85 -8.88 7.26
N GLU A 103 -5.66 -10.07 7.80
CA GLU A 103 -6.45 -10.62 8.93
C GLU A 103 -6.46 -9.69 10.15
N THR A 104 -5.35 -9.01 10.42
CA THR A 104 -5.25 -8.06 11.54
C THR A 104 -6.04 -6.75 11.32
N PHE A 105 -6.53 -6.52 10.12
CA PHE A 105 -7.28 -5.32 9.74
C PHE A 105 -8.75 -5.60 9.45
N ALA A 106 -9.05 -6.83 9.00
CA ALA A 106 -10.42 -7.26 8.72
C ALA A 106 -10.52 -8.80 8.82
N ASP A 107 -11.26 -9.28 9.81
CA ASP A 107 -11.41 -10.70 10.17
C ASP A 107 -11.89 -11.58 8.99
N VAL A 108 -12.62 -11.01 8.03
CA VAL A 108 -13.10 -11.74 6.85
C VAL A 108 -11.94 -12.36 6.04
N TYR A 109 -10.73 -11.80 6.14
CA TYR A 109 -9.56 -12.35 5.44
C TYR A 109 -9.03 -13.65 6.06
N GLU A 110 -9.39 -13.99 7.30
CA GLU A 110 -9.05 -15.27 7.94
C GLU A 110 -9.57 -16.47 7.13
N VAL A 111 -10.67 -16.30 6.40
CA VAL A 111 -11.24 -17.35 5.56
C VAL A 111 -10.22 -17.87 4.52
N PHE A 112 -9.38 -16.98 3.97
CA PHE A 112 -8.38 -17.36 2.95
C PHE A 112 -7.17 -18.11 3.52
N SER A 113 -7.00 -18.15 4.84
CA SER A 113 -5.99 -18.93 5.55
C SER A 113 -6.49 -20.32 5.95
N MET A 114 -7.78 -20.62 5.74
CA MET A 114 -8.35 -21.93 6.08
C MET A 114 -7.80 -23.01 5.16
N PRO A 115 -7.24 -24.11 5.72
CA PRO A 115 -6.78 -25.24 4.92
C PRO A 115 -7.97 -25.87 4.15
N TYR A 116 -7.70 -26.27 2.92
CA TYR A 116 -8.68 -26.97 2.06
C TYR A 116 -9.98 -26.18 1.78
N LEU A 117 -9.94 -24.85 1.90
CA LEU A 117 -11.10 -23.99 1.57
C LEU A 117 -11.56 -24.20 0.12
N PHE A 118 -10.61 -24.37 -0.78
CA PHE A 118 -10.87 -24.64 -2.20
C PHE A 118 -10.41 -26.07 -2.54
N ASP A 119 -11.25 -26.82 -3.19
CA ASP A 119 -10.98 -28.19 -3.65
C ASP A 119 -10.18 -28.26 -4.95
N SER A 120 -10.14 -27.15 -5.69
CA SER A 120 -9.45 -27.03 -6.97
C SER A 120 -9.03 -25.59 -7.27
N VAL A 121 -8.11 -25.44 -8.22
CA VAL A 121 -7.72 -24.10 -8.75
C VAL A 121 -8.89 -23.46 -9.47
N GLU A 122 -9.74 -24.25 -10.09
CA GLU A 122 -10.92 -23.80 -10.82
C GLU A 122 -11.96 -23.20 -9.87
N SER A 123 -12.25 -23.86 -8.73
CA SER A 123 -13.17 -23.32 -7.72
C SER A 123 -12.62 -22.05 -7.08
N TYR A 124 -11.31 -22.02 -6.79
CA TYR A 124 -10.63 -20.79 -6.34
C TYR A 124 -10.82 -19.63 -7.33
N LYS A 125 -10.52 -19.87 -8.61
CA LYS A 125 -10.67 -18.82 -9.64
C LYS A 125 -12.10 -18.36 -9.78
N ALA A 126 -13.07 -19.26 -9.73
CA ALA A 126 -14.50 -18.95 -9.84
C ALA A 126 -14.92 -17.97 -8.74
N VAL A 127 -14.52 -18.19 -7.49
CA VAL A 127 -14.82 -17.28 -6.38
C VAL A 127 -14.10 -15.94 -6.54
N MET A 128 -12.79 -15.97 -6.87
CA MET A 128 -12.00 -14.74 -6.97
C MET A 128 -12.40 -13.87 -8.18
N GLN A 129 -13.07 -14.43 -9.18
CA GLN A 129 -13.58 -13.73 -10.35
C GLN A 129 -15.05 -13.28 -10.20
N ASP A 130 -15.73 -13.71 -9.14
CA ASP A 130 -17.05 -13.21 -8.77
C ASP A 130 -16.91 -11.78 -8.21
N THR A 131 -17.05 -10.81 -9.10
CA THR A 131 -16.86 -9.40 -8.76
C THR A 131 -17.83 -8.89 -7.71
N ASP A 132 -19.10 -9.35 -7.75
CA ASP A 132 -20.14 -8.91 -6.82
C ASP A 132 -19.89 -9.44 -5.40
N TYR A 133 -19.32 -10.63 -5.30
CA TYR A 133 -18.92 -11.23 -4.01
C TYR A 133 -17.63 -10.60 -3.48
N MET A 134 -16.60 -10.53 -4.34
CA MET A 134 -15.28 -10.05 -3.94
C MET A 134 -15.27 -8.55 -3.59
N GLU A 135 -16.10 -7.74 -4.22
CA GLU A 135 -16.21 -6.31 -3.89
C GLU A 135 -16.57 -6.10 -2.40
N LYS A 136 -17.50 -6.90 -1.86
CA LYS A 136 -17.87 -6.85 -0.43
C LYS A 136 -16.70 -7.19 0.50
N ILE A 137 -15.83 -8.13 0.07
CA ILE A 137 -14.63 -8.49 0.81
C ILE A 137 -13.60 -7.36 0.73
N TYR A 138 -13.42 -6.76 -0.45
CA TYR A 138 -12.51 -5.63 -0.63
C TYR A 138 -12.91 -4.40 0.18
N GLU A 139 -14.20 -4.10 0.24
CA GLU A 139 -14.77 -2.99 1.03
C GLU A 139 -14.62 -3.18 2.55
N SER A 140 -14.46 -4.41 3.03
CA SER A 140 -14.33 -4.70 4.46
C SER A 140 -13.14 -4.00 5.12
N THR A 141 -12.13 -3.61 4.34
CA THR A 141 -10.95 -2.89 4.83
C THR A 141 -11.10 -1.36 4.84
N ASP A 142 -12.18 -0.81 4.31
CA ASP A 142 -12.39 0.65 4.24
C ASP A 142 -12.35 1.31 5.62
N SER A 143 -12.95 0.67 6.63
CA SER A 143 -12.93 1.15 8.02
C SER A 143 -11.53 1.16 8.62
N SER A 144 -10.59 0.41 8.05
CA SER A 144 -9.17 0.35 8.44
C SER A 144 -8.31 1.37 7.70
N GLY A 145 -8.91 2.24 6.86
CA GLY A 145 -8.22 3.34 6.20
C GLY A 145 -7.52 2.98 4.88
N PHE A 146 -7.84 1.83 4.31
CA PHE A 146 -7.41 1.41 2.96
C PHE A 146 -8.46 0.49 2.33
N ARG A 147 -8.43 0.33 1.01
CA ARG A 147 -9.29 -0.60 0.28
C ARG A 147 -8.44 -1.60 -0.49
N VAL A 148 -8.81 -2.87 -0.45
CA VAL A 148 -8.27 -3.87 -1.37
C VAL A 148 -8.92 -3.67 -2.74
N LEU A 149 -8.13 -3.70 -3.82
CA LEU A 149 -8.61 -3.40 -5.16
C LEU A 149 -8.69 -4.65 -6.05
N THR A 150 -7.76 -5.58 -5.86
CA THR A 150 -7.64 -6.79 -6.68
C THR A 150 -6.71 -7.78 -6.00
N TRP A 151 -6.54 -8.94 -6.60
CA TRP A 151 -5.69 -10.01 -6.10
C TRP A 151 -4.74 -10.54 -7.18
N TYR A 152 -3.63 -11.10 -6.72
CA TYR A 152 -2.71 -11.89 -7.53
C TYR A 152 -2.80 -13.35 -7.12
N ASN A 153 -2.71 -14.27 -8.10
CA ASN A 153 -2.57 -15.69 -7.80
C ASN A 153 -1.12 -16.00 -7.44
N ALA A 154 -0.82 -16.15 -6.15
CA ALA A 154 0.49 -16.51 -5.63
C ALA A 154 0.77 -18.02 -5.64
N GLY A 155 -0.09 -18.84 -6.25
CA GLY A 155 0.03 -20.29 -6.29
C GLY A 155 -0.56 -21.00 -5.07
N THR A 156 -0.21 -22.27 -4.90
CA THR A 156 -0.69 -23.15 -3.83
C THR A 156 0.43 -23.46 -2.83
N ARG A 157 0.05 -23.76 -1.58
CA ARG A 157 0.97 -24.20 -0.54
C ARG A 157 0.69 -25.65 -0.19
N ASN A 158 1.75 -26.40 0.10
CA ASN A 158 1.67 -27.80 0.47
C ASN A 158 2.37 -28.02 1.81
N PHE A 159 1.88 -28.98 2.59
CA PHE A 159 2.56 -29.44 3.79
C PHE A 159 3.68 -30.43 3.41
N TYR A 160 4.85 -30.26 4.01
CA TYR A 160 5.98 -31.17 3.86
C TYR A 160 6.30 -31.78 5.21
N GLY A 161 6.48 -33.10 5.25
CA GLY A 161 6.83 -33.83 6.46
C GLY A 161 7.76 -35.02 6.17
N LYS A 162 8.54 -35.40 7.18
CA LYS A 162 9.36 -36.65 7.09
C LYS A 162 8.53 -37.92 7.19
N LYS A 163 7.27 -37.84 7.59
CA LYS A 163 6.31 -38.95 7.70
C LYS A 163 5.03 -38.56 6.97
N ALA A 164 4.32 -39.57 6.45
CA ALA A 164 2.99 -39.35 5.89
C ALA A 164 2.07 -38.71 6.93
N ILE A 165 1.29 -37.72 6.49
CA ILE A 165 0.25 -37.10 7.29
C ILE A 165 -1.01 -37.90 6.99
N ASN A 166 -1.54 -38.64 7.97
CA ASN A 166 -2.77 -39.41 7.87
C ASN A 166 -3.94 -38.57 8.37
#